data_4b5c6ecc0e0cf0ebf14b10f9c900daab
#
_entry.id   4b5c6ecc0e0cf0ebf14b10f9c900daab
#
_cell.length_a   1.000
_cell.length_b   1.000
_cell.length_c   1.000
_cell.angle_alpha   90.00
_cell.angle_beta   90.00
_cell.angle_gamma   90.00
#
_symmetry.space_group_name_H-M   'P 1'
#
loop_
_entity.id
_entity.type
_entity.pdbx_description
1 polymer ?
#
loop_
_entity_poly.entity_id
_entity_poly.type
_entity_poly.pdbx_seq_one_letter_code
_entity_poly.pdbx_strand_id
1 'polypeptide(L)'
;MIRFERVSVRYEGTERPTLSGVDLTVPEGELVLLVGPSGVGKSTLLGTVSGLVPHFTGGLLSGRVTVGGRDTRTHKPRELADLVGTVGQDPLAHFVTDTVEDELAYGMESLGLAPDVMRRRVEETLDLLGLAELRDRPIATLSGGQQQRVAIGSVLTPHPRVLVLDEPTSALDPAAAEEVLAVLQRLVHDLGTTVLMAEHRLERVVQYADQVVLLPAPGAAPVMGPPAEIMKVSPVRPPVAELGLLAGWDPLPLSVRDARRGAGGLRERLADASPPETASVPEPPAPRKAPGEPGMPGMPGAAVPVAAERPRTGRVAPLRGRGARGPPPPPAPPPPPRPGRRGGAGRGGARPA
;
A
#
# COMPACT_ATOMS: atom_id res chain seq x y z
N MET A 1 7.24 15.10 -11.64
CA MET A 1 8.23 15.62 -10.71
C MET A 1 7.57 16.02 -9.39
N ILE A 2 8.06 15.45 -8.29
CA ILE A 2 7.58 15.73 -6.93
C ILE A 2 8.70 16.45 -6.19
N ARG A 3 8.38 17.52 -5.47
CA ARG A 3 9.36 18.30 -4.73
C ARG A 3 8.91 18.57 -3.31
N PHE A 4 9.79 18.28 -2.37
CA PHE A 4 9.64 18.54 -0.94
C PHE A 4 10.61 19.68 -0.56
N GLU A 5 10.10 20.73 0.08
CA GLU A 5 10.86 21.91 0.51
C GLU A 5 10.65 22.09 2.01
N ARG A 6 11.64 21.69 2.81
CA ARG A 6 11.64 21.75 4.29
C ARG A 6 10.36 21.19 4.93
N VAL A 7 9.92 20.04 4.41
CA VAL A 7 8.64 19.46 4.83
C VAL A 7 8.77 18.80 6.21
N SER A 8 7.88 19.20 7.10
CA SER A 8 7.71 18.56 8.41
C SER A 8 6.24 18.25 8.63
N VAL A 9 5.97 17.08 9.22
CA VAL A 9 4.61 16.65 9.57
C VAL A 9 4.59 16.21 11.02
N ARG A 10 3.63 16.78 11.79
CA ARG A 10 3.38 16.40 13.18
C ARG A 10 1.89 16.08 13.35
N TYR A 11 1.59 14.91 13.86
CA TYR A 11 0.23 14.55 14.23
C TYR A 11 -0.14 15.04 15.63
N GLU A 12 -1.43 15.23 15.85
CA GLU A 12 -1.97 15.62 17.14
C GLU A 12 -1.63 14.56 18.22
N GLY A 13 -1.25 15.01 19.40
CA GLY A 13 -0.86 14.10 20.49
C GLY A 13 0.57 13.55 20.41
N THR A 14 1.35 13.87 19.35
CA THR A 14 2.75 13.46 19.26
C THR A 14 3.69 14.59 19.69
N GLU A 15 4.68 14.27 20.56
CA GLU A 15 5.69 15.24 20.98
C GLU A 15 6.68 15.58 19.87
N ARG A 16 7.01 14.60 19.03
CA ARG A 16 7.99 14.74 17.94
C ARG A 16 7.32 14.68 16.59
N PRO A 17 7.80 15.43 15.58
CA PRO A 17 7.32 15.32 14.24
C PRO A 17 7.65 13.94 13.64
N THR A 18 6.72 13.38 12.89
CA THR A 18 6.93 12.13 12.14
C THR A 18 7.91 12.35 11.00
N LEU A 19 7.81 13.50 10.31
CA LEU A 19 8.77 13.95 9.30
C LEU A 19 9.33 15.31 9.75
N SER A 20 10.61 15.55 9.56
CA SER A 20 11.27 16.79 9.95
C SER A 20 12.23 17.29 8.87
N GLY A 21 11.96 18.48 8.33
CA GLY A 21 12.86 19.19 7.43
C GLY A 21 13.20 18.41 6.16
N VAL A 22 12.26 17.66 5.61
CA VAL A 22 12.49 16.87 4.38
C VAL A 22 12.70 17.81 3.19
N ASP A 23 13.89 17.77 2.61
CA ASP A 23 14.25 18.39 1.35
C ASP A 23 14.61 17.31 0.34
N LEU A 24 13.79 17.13 -0.69
CA LEU A 24 13.90 16.02 -1.62
C LEU A 24 13.24 16.37 -2.96
N THR A 25 13.81 15.91 -4.06
CA THR A 25 13.18 15.98 -5.38
C THR A 25 13.16 14.58 -5.99
N VAL A 26 11.94 14.07 -6.28
CA VAL A 26 11.74 12.82 -7.01
C VAL A 26 11.76 13.15 -8.50
N PRO A 27 12.65 12.52 -9.29
CA PRO A 27 12.71 12.71 -10.75
C PRO A 27 11.41 12.28 -11.42
N GLU A 28 11.20 12.77 -12.64
CA GLU A 28 10.04 12.39 -13.46
C GLU A 28 10.36 11.13 -14.27
N GLY A 29 9.38 10.22 -14.38
CA GLY A 29 9.54 9.00 -15.17
C GLY A 29 10.44 7.94 -14.54
N GLU A 30 10.64 7.97 -13.23
CA GLU A 30 11.42 6.98 -12.49
C GLU A 30 10.57 6.20 -11.48
N LEU A 31 10.99 4.95 -11.20
CA LEU A 31 10.51 4.18 -10.06
C LEU A 31 11.38 4.47 -8.85
N VAL A 32 10.82 5.19 -7.89
CA VAL A 32 11.50 5.56 -6.65
C VAL A 32 10.96 4.75 -5.48
N LEU A 33 11.85 3.98 -4.85
CA LEU A 33 11.52 3.12 -3.72
C LEU A 33 11.82 3.84 -2.39
N LEU A 34 10.79 3.99 -1.56
CA LEU A 34 10.90 4.55 -0.22
C LEU A 34 11.16 3.44 0.80
N VAL A 35 12.29 3.47 1.46
CA VAL A 35 12.74 2.45 2.42
C VAL A 35 12.98 3.03 3.80
N GLY A 36 12.92 2.18 4.81
CA GLY A 36 13.20 2.53 6.21
C GLY A 36 12.46 1.62 7.18
N PRO A 37 12.81 1.66 8.47
CA PRO A 37 12.14 0.87 9.52
C PRO A 37 10.62 1.10 9.57
N SER A 38 9.89 0.16 10.20
CA SER A 38 8.46 0.36 10.46
C SER A 38 8.25 1.59 11.35
N GLY A 39 7.19 2.37 11.06
CA GLY A 39 6.84 3.55 11.85
C GLY A 39 7.70 4.80 11.60
N VAL A 40 8.64 4.77 10.64
CA VAL A 40 9.53 5.90 10.35
C VAL A 40 8.85 7.07 9.63
N GLY A 41 7.63 6.87 9.12
CA GLY A 41 6.86 7.90 8.41
C GLY A 41 6.76 7.72 6.91
N LYS A 42 7.00 6.51 6.36
CA LYS A 42 6.88 6.23 4.91
C LYS A 42 5.48 6.57 4.38
N SER A 43 4.44 6.00 4.96
CA SER A 43 3.04 6.29 4.56
C SER A 43 2.66 7.76 4.76
N THR A 44 3.24 8.43 5.77
CA THR A 44 3.07 9.88 5.95
C THR A 44 3.69 10.65 4.78
N LEU A 45 4.91 10.31 4.35
CA LEU A 45 5.57 10.95 3.21
C LEU A 45 4.76 10.74 1.94
N LEU A 46 4.31 9.50 1.66
CA LEU A 46 3.43 9.17 0.54
C LEU A 46 2.13 9.98 0.60
N GLY A 47 1.50 10.06 1.77
CA GLY A 47 0.27 10.81 1.99
C GLY A 47 0.42 12.33 1.75
N THR A 48 1.61 12.90 1.92
CA THR A 48 1.84 14.32 1.58
C THR A 48 1.84 14.58 0.08
N VAL A 49 2.23 13.58 -0.73
CA VAL A 49 2.24 13.68 -2.20
C VAL A 49 0.81 13.65 -2.77
N SER A 50 -0.04 12.80 -2.23
CA SER A 50 -1.44 12.67 -2.65
C SER A 50 -2.37 13.72 -2.02
N GLY A 51 -1.86 14.54 -1.10
CA GLY A 51 -2.67 15.49 -0.34
C GLY A 51 -3.54 14.85 0.74
N LEU A 52 -3.46 13.54 0.96
CA LEU A 52 -4.15 12.88 2.08
C LEU A 52 -3.67 13.43 3.44
N VAL A 53 -2.39 13.78 3.54
CA VAL A 53 -1.82 14.57 4.62
C VAL A 53 -1.67 16.01 4.12
N PRO A 54 -2.26 17.00 4.75
CA PRO A 54 -3.03 17.00 6.00
C PRO A 54 -4.56 16.85 5.82
N HIS A 55 -5.08 16.85 4.58
CA HIS A 55 -6.51 17.10 4.31
C HIS A 55 -7.44 15.98 4.81
N PHE A 56 -6.98 14.74 4.86
CA PHE A 56 -7.79 13.57 5.22
C PHE A 56 -7.34 12.93 6.53
N THR A 57 -6.06 12.64 6.68
CA THR A 57 -5.51 11.99 7.87
C THR A 57 -5.18 12.97 9.00
N GLY A 58 -5.35 14.28 8.73
CA GLY A 58 -4.97 15.34 9.67
C GLY A 58 -3.45 15.52 9.76
N GLY A 59 -3.02 16.19 10.81
CA GLY A 59 -1.62 16.56 11.03
C GLY A 59 -1.31 18.00 10.61
N LEU A 60 -0.29 18.57 11.23
CA LEU A 60 0.26 19.87 10.89
C LEU A 60 1.41 19.69 9.89
N LEU A 61 1.17 20.07 8.63
CA LEU A 61 2.18 20.08 7.59
C LEU A 61 2.82 21.45 7.49
N SER A 62 4.12 21.54 7.71
CA SER A 62 4.95 22.72 7.49
C SER A 62 5.87 22.50 6.29
N GLY A 63 6.33 23.58 5.66
CA GLY A 63 7.07 23.50 4.40
C GLY A 63 6.12 23.40 3.21
N ARG A 64 6.62 22.87 2.09
CA ARG A 64 5.85 22.76 0.85
C ARG A 64 6.09 21.44 0.15
N VAL A 65 5.03 20.80 -0.32
CA VAL A 65 5.08 19.66 -1.25
C VAL A 65 4.42 20.08 -2.55
N THR A 66 5.13 19.96 -3.67
CA THR A 66 4.57 20.24 -4.99
C THR A 66 4.64 19.02 -5.88
N VAL A 67 3.56 18.76 -6.61
CA VAL A 67 3.46 17.69 -7.60
C VAL A 67 2.99 18.31 -8.92
N GLY A 68 3.79 18.20 -9.97
CA GLY A 68 3.48 18.86 -11.24
C GLY A 68 3.22 20.36 -11.12
N GLY A 69 3.85 21.04 -10.15
CA GLY A 69 3.67 22.46 -9.87
C GLY A 69 2.50 22.81 -8.96
N ARG A 70 1.62 21.87 -8.58
CA ARG A 70 0.52 22.08 -7.62
C ARG A 70 1.00 21.84 -6.19
N ASP A 71 0.74 22.77 -5.28
CA ASP A 71 1.03 22.63 -3.84
C ASP A 71 -0.07 21.77 -3.19
N THR A 72 0.32 20.60 -2.63
CA THR A 72 -0.62 19.64 -2.06
C THR A 72 -1.29 20.11 -0.78
N ARG A 73 -0.76 21.15 -0.14
CA ARG A 73 -1.38 21.77 1.04
C ARG A 73 -2.58 22.63 0.65
N THR A 74 -2.58 23.23 -0.53
CA THR A 74 -3.65 24.11 -1.02
C THR A 74 -4.62 23.41 -1.97
N HIS A 75 -4.23 22.27 -2.54
CA HIS A 75 -5.07 21.45 -3.39
C HIS A 75 -5.49 20.18 -2.64
N LYS A 76 -6.78 19.95 -2.57
CA LYS A 76 -7.35 18.74 -1.96
C LYS A 76 -7.07 17.51 -2.83
N PRO A 77 -7.10 16.28 -2.29
CA PRO A 77 -6.86 15.06 -3.07
C PRO A 77 -7.67 14.95 -4.36
N ARG A 78 -8.96 15.34 -4.34
CA ARG A 78 -9.82 15.37 -5.54
C ARG A 78 -9.34 16.34 -6.64
N GLU A 79 -8.62 17.40 -6.26
CA GLU A 79 -8.07 18.40 -7.18
C GLU A 79 -6.70 17.99 -7.72
N LEU A 80 -6.15 16.89 -7.20
CA LEU A 80 -4.90 16.25 -7.61
C LEU A 80 -5.16 14.94 -8.35
N ALA A 81 -6.40 14.42 -8.39
CA ALA A 81 -6.73 13.10 -8.91
C ALA A 81 -6.44 12.92 -10.42
N ASP A 82 -6.37 14.00 -11.19
CA ASP A 82 -5.91 14.00 -12.57
C ASP A 82 -4.39 13.91 -12.72
N LEU A 83 -3.65 14.14 -11.64
CA LEU A 83 -2.19 14.20 -11.61
C LEU A 83 -1.57 13.06 -10.80
N VAL A 84 -2.21 12.66 -9.70
CA VAL A 84 -1.71 11.68 -8.73
C VAL A 84 -2.72 10.57 -8.53
N GLY A 85 -2.38 9.35 -8.91
CA GLY A 85 -3.07 8.13 -8.53
C GLY A 85 -2.47 7.58 -7.23
N THR A 86 -3.32 7.13 -6.29
CA THR A 86 -2.85 6.62 -5.00
C THR A 86 -3.50 5.29 -4.69
N VAL A 87 -2.68 4.26 -4.38
CA VAL A 87 -3.13 2.96 -3.90
C VAL A 87 -2.53 2.71 -2.53
N GLY A 88 -3.37 2.44 -1.54
CA GLY A 88 -2.96 2.11 -0.18
C GLY A 88 -2.68 0.62 0.02
N GLN A 89 -2.38 0.23 1.27
CA GLN A 89 -2.02 -1.15 1.65
C GLN A 89 -3.15 -2.16 1.42
N ASP A 90 -4.39 -1.75 1.66
CA ASP A 90 -5.58 -2.59 1.45
C ASP A 90 -6.35 -2.11 0.23
N PRO A 91 -6.27 -2.81 -0.91
CA PRO A 91 -6.99 -2.42 -2.12
C PRO A 91 -8.51 -2.47 -1.93
N LEU A 92 -9.04 -3.41 -1.11
CA LEU A 92 -10.48 -3.53 -0.89
C LEU A 92 -11.08 -2.32 -0.20
N ALA A 93 -10.32 -1.63 0.65
CA ALA A 93 -10.78 -0.42 1.33
C ALA A 93 -10.97 0.79 0.40
N HIS A 94 -10.51 0.70 -0.85
CA HIS A 94 -10.53 1.80 -1.81
C HIS A 94 -11.58 1.63 -2.92
N PHE A 95 -12.10 0.42 -3.12
CA PHE A 95 -13.10 0.17 -4.14
C PHE A 95 -14.45 0.81 -3.81
N VAL A 96 -15.03 1.43 -4.81
CA VAL A 96 -16.30 2.15 -4.71
C VAL A 96 -17.42 1.36 -5.39
N THR A 97 -17.08 0.58 -6.41
CA THR A 97 -18.01 -0.20 -7.22
C THR A 97 -17.82 -1.70 -6.99
N ASP A 98 -18.75 -2.52 -7.51
CA ASP A 98 -18.75 -3.96 -7.31
C ASP A 98 -18.06 -4.73 -8.43
N THR A 99 -17.93 -4.17 -9.65
CA THR A 99 -17.36 -4.85 -10.82
C THR A 99 -16.06 -4.21 -11.28
N VAL A 100 -15.25 -4.98 -12.01
CA VAL A 100 -13.94 -4.50 -12.51
C VAL A 100 -14.12 -3.31 -13.46
N GLU A 101 -15.03 -3.42 -14.45
CA GLU A 101 -15.23 -2.36 -15.44
C GLU A 101 -15.72 -1.07 -14.80
N ASP A 102 -16.71 -1.14 -13.91
CA ASP A 102 -17.27 0.02 -13.23
C ASP A 102 -16.18 0.71 -12.37
N GLU A 103 -15.35 -0.08 -11.67
CA GLU A 103 -14.27 0.47 -10.86
C GLU A 103 -13.21 1.19 -11.69
N LEU A 104 -12.85 0.62 -12.85
CA LEU A 104 -11.93 1.28 -13.78
C LEU A 104 -12.50 2.58 -14.37
N ALA A 105 -13.81 2.66 -14.55
CA ALA A 105 -14.48 3.85 -15.08
C ALA A 105 -14.69 4.94 -14.03
N TYR A 106 -14.90 4.59 -12.78
CA TYR A 106 -15.35 5.46 -11.71
C TYR A 106 -14.51 6.75 -11.54
N GLY A 107 -13.17 6.61 -11.55
CA GLY A 107 -12.27 7.78 -11.41
C GLY A 107 -12.45 8.79 -12.54
N MET A 108 -12.64 8.32 -13.76
CA MET A 108 -12.87 9.16 -14.95
C MET A 108 -14.25 9.81 -14.95
N GLU A 109 -15.29 9.11 -14.49
CA GLU A 109 -16.62 9.67 -14.30
C GLU A 109 -16.60 10.82 -13.30
N SER A 110 -15.90 10.63 -12.19
CA SER A 110 -15.72 11.65 -11.16
C SER A 110 -15.00 12.91 -11.67
N LEU A 111 -14.14 12.75 -12.68
CA LEU A 111 -13.44 13.84 -13.37
C LEU A 111 -14.24 14.43 -14.54
N GLY A 112 -15.39 13.85 -14.89
CA GLY A 112 -16.27 14.32 -15.96
C GLY A 112 -15.71 14.08 -17.38
N LEU A 113 -14.95 13.00 -17.60
CA LEU A 113 -14.43 12.65 -18.92
C LEU A 113 -15.57 12.24 -19.84
N ALA A 114 -15.36 12.42 -21.16
CA ALA A 114 -16.33 12.03 -22.17
C ALA A 114 -16.45 10.49 -22.27
N PRO A 115 -17.64 9.92 -22.51
CA PRO A 115 -17.86 8.45 -22.51
C PRO A 115 -17.00 7.67 -23.50
N ASP A 116 -16.71 8.25 -24.66
CA ASP A 116 -15.85 7.63 -25.68
C ASP A 116 -14.38 7.56 -25.23
N VAL A 117 -13.91 8.57 -24.51
CA VAL A 117 -12.57 8.58 -23.90
C VAL A 117 -12.50 7.55 -22.77
N MET A 118 -13.53 7.49 -21.92
CA MET A 118 -13.59 6.53 -20.81
C MET A 118 -13.54 5.10 -21.34
N ARG A 119 -14.40 4.75 -22.30
CA ARG A 119 -14.42 3.41 -22.88
C ARG A 119 -13.05 3.00 -23.42
N ARG A 120 -12.41 3.86 -24.20
CA ARG A 120 -11.09 3.56 -24.76
C ARG A 120 -10.05 3.33 -23.68
N ARG A 121 -10.00 4.18 -22.63
CA ARG A 121 -9.03 4.06 -21.55
C ARG A 121 -9.28 2.84 -20.66
N VAL A 122 -10.53 2.43 -20.46
CA VAL A 122 -10.88 1.18 -19.78
C VAL A 122 -10.33 -0.01 -20.56
N GLU A 123 -10.56 -0.08 -21.89
CA GLU A 123 -10.01 -1.14 -22.75
C GLU A 123 -8.48 -1.19 -22.66
N GLU A 124 -7.82 -0.05 -22.85
CA GLU A 124 -6.36 0.06 -22.79
C GLU A 124 -5.82 -0.43 -21.41
N THR A 125 -6.53 -0.11 -20.33
CA THR A 125 -6.13 -0.50 -18.97
C THR A 125 -6.39 -1.98 -18.70
N LEU A 126 -7.51 -2.52 -19.16
CA LEU A 126 -7.82 -3.96 -19.07
C LEU A 126 -6.74 -4.80 -19.76
N ASP A 127 -6.33 -4.39 -20.96
CA ASP A 127 -5.28 -5.07 -21.72
C ASP A 127 -3.90 -4.94 -21.04
N LEU A 128 -3.55 -3.72 -20.63
CA LEU A 128 -2.26 -3.44 -19.98
C LEU A 128 -2.05 -4.26 -18.71
N LEU A 129 -3.12 -4.43 -17.92
CA LEU A 129 -3.09 -5.10 -16.62
C LEU A 129 -3.47 -6.59 -16.69
N GLY A 130 -3.82 -7.11 -17.89
CA GLY A 130 -4.27 -8.49 -18.05
C GLY A 130 -5.57 -8.77 -17.30
N LEU A 131 -6.53 -7.85 -17.37
CA LEU A 131 -7.83 -7.92 -16.69
C LEU A 131 -9.00 -8.12 -17.65
N ALA A 132 -8.75 -8.23 -18.96
CA ALA A 132 -9.80 -8.30 -19.98
C ALA A 132 -10.85 -9.40 -19.71
N GLU A 133 -10.40 -10.60 -19.36
CA GLU A 133 -11.26 -11.75 -19.02
C GLU A 133 -12.01 -11.60 -17.68
N LEU A 134 -11.68 -10.58 -16.91
CA LEU A 134 -12.26 -10.32 -15.59
C LEU A 134 -13.20 -9.11 -15.59
N ARG A 135 -13.42 -8.47 -16.73
CA ARG A 135 -14.18 -7.23 -16.92
C ARG A 135 -15.48 -7.18 -16.10
N ASP A 136 -16.35 -8.18 -16.32
CA ASP A 136 -17.68 -8.23 -15.72
C ASP A 136 -17.70 -8.94 -14.36
N ARG A 137 -16.53 -9.33 -13.82
CA ARG A 137 -16.47 -10.08 -12.56
C ARG A 137 -16.64 -9.18 -11.36
N PRO A 138 -17.36 -9.66 -10.34
CA PRO A 138 -17.38 -8.99 -9.03
C PRO A 138 -15.99 -8.99 -8.41
N ILE A 139 -15.53 -7.81 -7.96
CA ILE A 139 -14.19 -7.61 -7.39
C ILE A 139 -13.94 -8.51 -6.17
N ALA A 140 -14.98 -8.74 -5.36
CA ALA A 140 -14.90 -9.62 -4.19
C ALA A 140 -14.58 -11.09 -4.53
N THR A 141 -14.73 -11.53 -5.80
CA THR A 141 -14.43 -12.89 -6.26
C THR A 141 -13.01 -13.05 -6.81
N LEU A 142 -12.25 -11.97 -6.89
CA LEU A 142 -10.91 -11.94 -7.46
C LEU A 142 -9.86 -12.40 -6.44
N SER A 143 -8.73 -12.92 -6.94
CA SER A 143 -7.55 -13.15 -6.11
C SER A 143 -6.93 -11.82 -5.64
N GLY A 144 -6.15 -11.83 -4.55
CA GLY A 144 -5.48 -10.64 -4.05
C GLY A 144 -4.64 -9.92 -5.11
N GLY A 145 -3.91 -10.67 -5.95
CA GLY A 145 -3.13 -10.08 -7.05
C GLY A 145 -4.01 -9.45 -8.15
N GLN A 146 -5.17 -10.06 -8.46
CA GLN A 146 -6.13 -9.48 -9.37
C GLN A 146 -6.75 -8.21 -8.80
N GLN A 147 -7.15 -8.22 -7.52
CA GLN A 147 -7.66 -7.04 -6.82
C GLN A 147 -6.63 -5.90 -6.82
N GLN A 148 -5.37 -6.20 -6.56
CA GLN A 148 -4.30 -5.21 -6.59
C GLN A 148 -4.13 -4.60 -7.99
N ARG A 149 -4.21 -5.40 -9.06
CA ARG A 149 -4.17 -4.89 -10.43
C ARG A 149 -5.39 -4.03 -10.76
N VAL A 150 -6.59 -4.38 -10.27
CA VAL A 150 -7.78 -3.53 -10.40
C VAL A 150 -7.59 -2.22 -9.67
N ALA A 151 -7.06 -2.22 -8.44
CA ALA A 151 -6.79 -0.99 -7.69
C ALA A 151 -5.76 -0.09 -8.38
N ILE A 152 -4.71 -0.66 -8.97
CA ILE A 152 -3.77 0.11 -9.80
C ILE A 152 -4.48 0.64 -11.05
N GLY A 153 -5.31 -0.18 -11.69
CA GLY A 153 -6.06 0.21 -12.88
C GLY A 153 -7.02 1.36 -12.63
N SER A 154 -7.78 1.33 -11.54
CA SER A 154 -8.77 2.36 -11.22
C SER A 154 -8.15 3.76 -11.05
N VAL A 155 -6.93 3.83 -10.53
CA VAL A 155 -6.18 5.08 -10.40
C VAL A 155 -5.36 5.41 -11.65
N LEU A 156 -5.15 4.47 -12.56
CA LEU A 156 -4.38 4.65 -13.80
C LEU A 156 -5.22 5.17 -14.96
N THR A 157 -6.51 4.78 -15.04
CA THR A 157 -7.41 5.17 -16.13
C THR A 157 -7.55 6.67 -16.36
N PRO A 158 -7.46 7.57 -15.33
CA PRO A 158 -7.37 9.01 -15.56
C PRO A 158 -6.08 9.49 -16.23
N HIS A 159 -5.08 8.62 -16.42
CA HIS A 159 -3.73 8.91 -16.90
C HIS A 159 -2.96 9.88 -15.98
N PRO A 160 -2.80 9.56 -14.71
CA PRO A 160 -2.01 10.39 -13.81
C PRO A 160 -0.54 10.37 -14.22
N ARG A 161 0.18 11.43 -13.92
CA ARG A 161 1.63 11.51 -14.13
C ARG A 161 2.44 10.87 -13.01
N VAL A 162 1.81 10.70 -11.84
CA VAL A 162 2.43 10.15 -10.63
C VAL A 162 1.55 9.05 -10.07
N LEU A 163 2.15 7.91 -9.74
CA LEU A 163 1.55 6.86 -8.91
C LEU A 163 2.23 6.80 -7.56
N VAL A 164 1.43 6.84 -6.50
CA VAL A 164 1.84 6.69 -5.11
C VAL A 164 1.30 5.36 -4.59
N LEU A 165 2.20 4.45 -4.21
CA LEU A 165 1.84 3.09 -3.83
C LEU A 165 2.39 2.76 -2.45
N ASP A 166 1.52 2.40 -1.51
CA ASP A 166 1.92 2.01 -0.16
C ASP A 166 1.79 0.49 -0.01
N GLU A 167 2.92 -0.21 -0.04
CA GLU A 167 3.07 -1.66 0.06
C GLU A 167 2.24 -2.48 -0.95
N PRO A 168 2.32 -2.17 -2.27
CA PRO A 168 1.45 -2.79 -3.26
C PRO A 168 1.65 -4.30 -3.44
N THR A 169 2.75 -4.88 -2.90
CA THR A 169 3.01 -6.32 -3.02
C THR A 169 2.98 -7.09 -1.70
N SER A 170 2.68 -6.43 -0.58
CA SER A 170 2.82 -6.99 0.76
C SER A 170 1.93 -8.21 1.01
N ALA A 171 0.68 -8.18 0.54
CA ALA A 171 -0.32 -9.22 0.71
C ALA A 171 -0.33 -10.28 -0.40
N LEU A 172 0.59 -10.16 -1.39
CA LEU A 172 0.60 -11.01 -2.58
C LEU A 172 1.55 -12.20 -2.42
N ASP A 173 1.20 -13.31 -3.05
CA ASP A 173 2.15 -14.40 -3.30
C ASP A 173 3.27 -13.94 -4.27
N PRO A 174 4.40 -14.67 -4.35
CA PRO A 174 5.53 -14.24 -5.17
C PRO A 174 5.21 -14.01 -6.64
N ALA A 175 4.38 -14.87 -7.25
CA ALA A 175 4.05 -14.76 -8.67
C ALA A 175 3.18 -13.53 -8.94
N ALA A 176 2.14 -13.31 -8.14
CA ALA A 176 1.29 -12.12 -8.24
C ALA A 176 2.08 -10.81 -7.99
N ALA A 177 3.04 -10.83 -7.06
CA ALA A 177 3.91 -9.68 -6.82
C ALA A 177 4.79 -9.36 -8.03
N GLU A 178 5.37 -10.36 -8.69
CA GLU A 178 6.16 -10.18 -9.92
C GLU A 178 5.31 -9.62 -11.07
N GLU A 179 4.06 -10.09 -11.22
CA GLU A 179 3.13 -9.54 -12.21
C GLU A 179 2.85 -8.05 -11.99
N VAL A 180 2.58 -7.65 -10.74
CA VAL A 180 2.37 -6.24 -10.37
C VAL A 180 3.63 -5.40 -10.65
N LEU A 181 4.80 -5.88 -10.26
CA LEU A 181 6.06 -5.17 -10.51
C LEU A 181 6.37 -5.03 -12.00
N ALA A 182 6.10 -6.05 -12.80
CA ALA A 182 6.25 -5.99 -14.25
C ALA A 182 5.32 -4.94 -14.89
N VAL A 183 4.09 -4.79 -14.37
CA VAL A 183 3.19 -3.71 -14.76
C VAL A 183 3.79 -2.36 -14.41
N LEU A 184 4.24 -2.15 -13.16
CA LEU A 184 4.83 -0.88 -12.73
C LEU A 184 6.05 -0.50 -13.58
N GLN A 185 6.90 -1.45 -13.93
CA GLN A 185 8.03 -1.20 -14.84
C GLN A 185 7.56 -0.73 -16.23
N ARG A 186 6.54 -1.36 -16.80
CA ARG A 186 5.97 -0.90 -18.07
C ARG A 186 5.41 0.51 -17.98
N LEU A 187 4.73 0.87 -16.88
CA LEU A 187 4.21 2.23 -16.67
C LEU A 187 5.34 3.26 -16.63
N VAL A 188 6.46 2.94 -16.00
CA VAL A 188 7.64 3.81 -15.95
C VAL A 188 8.32 3.90 -17.32
N HIS A 189 8.68 2.75 -17.92
CA HIS A 189 9.52 2.72 -19.12
C HIS A 189 8.77 3.08 -20.41
N ASP A 190 7.51 2.65 -20.54
CA ASP A 190 6.74 2.84 -21.77
C ASP A 190 5.88 4.11 -21.74
N LEU A 191 5.34 4.47 -20.56
CA LEU A 191 4.43 5.61 -20.40
C LEU A 191 5.07 6.82 -19.70
N GLY A 192 6.28 6.69 -19.17
CA GLY A 192 6.96 7.77 -18.46
C GLY A 192 6.30 8.17 -17.15
N THR A 193 5.48 7.28 -16.57
CA THR A 193 4.80 7.53 -15.29
C THR A 193 5.82 7.52 -14.15
N THR A 194 5.77 8.53 -13.29
CA THR A 194 6.60 8.54 -12.08
C THR A 194 5.96 7.66 -11.02
N VAL A 195 6.69 6.70 -10.48
CA VAL A 195 6.20 5.82 -9.41
C VAL A 195 6.97 6.08 -8.13
N LEU A 196 6.27 6.45 -7.07
CA LEU A 196 6.82 6.52 -5.71
C LEU A 196 6.14 5.45 -4.85
N MET A 197 6.91 4.43 -4.44
CA MET A 197 6.34 3.31 -3.69
C MET A 197 7.12 3.01 -2.41
N ALA A 198 6.41 2.61 -1.35
CA ALA A 198 7.01 2.03 -0.16
C ALA A 198 6.83 0.51 -0.18
N GLU A 199 7.84 -0.23 0.26
CA GLU A 199 7.77 -1.69 0.40
C GLU A 199 8.59 -2.16 1.60
N HIS A 200 8.13 -3.29 2.19
CA HIS A 200 8.84 -3.97 3.28
C HIS A 200 9.72 -5.12 2.79
N ARG A 201 9.26 -5.85 1.76
CA ARG A 201 9.99 -6.99 1.19
C ARG A 201 10.95 -6.52 0.10
N LEU A 202 12.05 -5.88 0.53
CA LEU A 202 13.01 -5.23 -0.36
C LEU A 202 13.65 -6.20 -1.36
N GLU A 203 13.79 -7.48 -1.00
CA GLU A 203 14.33 -8.53 -1.87
C GLU A 203 13.58 -8.70 -3.20
N ARG A 204 12.29 -8.29 -3.23
CA ARG A 204 11.46 -8.38 -4.43
C ARG A 204 11.61 -7.17 -5.34
N VAL A 205 11.81 -5.98 -4.77
CA VAL A 205 11.58 -4.71 -5.46
C VAL A 205 12.84 -3.88 -5.70
N VAL A 206 13.86 -4.00 -4.83
CA VAL A 206 15.03 -3.10 -4.87
C VAL A 206 15.78 -3.13 -6.19
N GLN A 207 15.80 -4.29 -6.87
CA GLN A 207 16.46 -4.46 -8.16
C GLN A 207 15.77 -3.73 -9.33
N TYR A 208 14.51 -3.31 -9.13
CA TYR A 208 13.69 -2.63 -10.14
C TYR A 208 13.62 -1.12 -9.95
N ALA A 209 14.10 -0.61 -8.81
CA ALA A 209 14.08 0.81 -8.51
C ALA A 209 15.22 1.55 -9.24
N ASP A 210 14.89 2.70 -9.81
CA ASP A 210 15.87 3.62 -10.38
C ASP A 210 16.58 4.38 -9.26
N GLN A 211 15.85 4.80 -8.24
CA GLN A 211 16.35 5.48 -7.06
C GLN A 211 15.73 4.90 -5.78
N VAL A 212 16.44 5.06 -4.68
CA VAL A 212 15.95 4.71 -3.34
C VAL A 212 16.01 5.96 -2.46
N VAL A 213 14.90 6.23 -1.77
CA VAL A 213 14.82 7.22 -0.70
C VAL A 213 14.81 6.49 0.63
N LEU A 214 15.84 6.68 1.43
CA LEU A 214 15.96 6.12 2.77
C LEU A 214 15.47 7.13 3.80
N LEU A 215 14.51 6.70 4.64
CA LEU A 215 14.17 7.34 5.91
C LEU A 215 14.83 6.52 7.03
N PRO A 216 16.00 6.94 7.57
CA PRO A 216 16.78 6.08 8.45
C PRO A 216 16.19 5.96 9.86
N ALA A 217 15.51 7.01 10.34
CA ALA A 217 14.87 7.08 11.66
C ALA A 217 13.75 8.15 11.65
N PRO A 218 12.81 8.12 12.63
CA PRO A 218 11.78 9.15 12.76
C PRO A 218 12.40 10.55 12.90
N GLY A 219 11.98 11.48 12.06
CA GLY A 219 12.46 12.87 12.06
C GLY A 219 13.89 13.07 11.53
N ALA A 220 14.57 12.02 11.08
CA ALA A 220 15.86 12.15 10.41
C ALA A 220 15.70 12.63 8.97
N ALA A 221 16.72 13.34 8.45
CA ALA A 221 16.74 13.75 7.05
C ALA A 221 16.79 12.52 6.12
N PRO A 222 16.00 12.50 5.03
CA PRO A 222 16.06 11.44 4.04
C PRO A 222 17.36 11.49 3.27
N VAL A 223 17.80 10.31 2.79
CA VAL A 223 18.93 10.17 1.88
C VAL A 223 18.42 9.53 0.60
N MET A 224 18.75 10.09 -0.56
CA MET A 224 18.36 9.57 -1.86
C MET A 224 19.58 9.24 -2.70
N GLY A 225 19.51 8.16 -3.46
CA GLY A 225 20.58 7.75 -4.37
C GLY A 225 20.29 6.41 -5.07
N PRO A 226 21.24 5.93 -5.87
CA PRO A 226 21.16 4.64 -6.52
C PRO A 226 20.95 3.50 -5.51
N PRO A 227 20.15 2.46 -5.84
CA PRO A 227 19.80 1.38 -4.91
C PRO A 227 21.02 0.72 -4.24
N ALA A 228 22.07 0.40 -5.00
CA ALA A 228 23.26 -0.25 -4.44
C ALA A 228 23.98 0.63 -3.39
N GLU A 229 24.04 1.94 -3.60
CA GLU A 229 24.68 2.86 -2.66
C GLU A 229 23.83 3.06 -1.39
N ILE A 230 22.53 3.23 -1.55
CA ILE A 230 21.63 3.39 -0.39
C ILE A 230 21.58 2.10 0.44
N MET A 231 21.62 0.93 -0.18
CA MET A 231 21.62 -0.34 0.56
C MET A 231 22.91 -0.56 1.37
N LYS A 232 24.01 0.12 1.05
CA LYS A 232 25.23 0.09 1.89
C LYS A 232 25.01 0.74 3.26
N VAL A 233 24.20 1.79 3.33
CA VAL A 233 23.97 2.59 4.55
C VAL A 233 22.60 2.36 5.19
N SER A 234 21.69 1.66 4.53
CA SER A 234 20.34 1.39 5.02
C SER A 234 20.36 0.46 6.24
N PRO A 235 19.60 0.76 7.30
CA PRO A 235 19.42 -0.16 8.43
C PRO A 235 18.52 -1.37 8.07
N VAL A 236 17.74 -1.27 7.00
CA VAL A 236 16.91 -2.35 6.45
C VAL A 236 17.37 -2.64 5.03
N ARG A 237 17.72 -3.90 4.76
CA ARG A 237 18.25 -4.31 3.46
C ARG A 237 17.88 -5.77 3.15
N PRO A 238 17.84 -6.17 1.88
CA PRO A 238 17.57 -7.56 1.53
C PRO A 238 18.76 -8.46 1.92
N PRO A 239 18.52 -9.74 2.24
CA PRO A 239 19.58 -10.69 2.64
C PRO A 239 20.73 -10.80 1.63
N VAL A 240 20.44 -10.63 0.35
CA VAL A 240 21.46 -10.68 -0.71
C VAL A 240 22.42 -9.49 -0.61
N ALA A 241 21.95 -8.31 -0.29
CA ALA A 241 22.77 -7.13 -0.07
C ALA A 241 23.58 -7.26 1.25
N GLU A 242 22.98 -7.80 2.30
CA GLU A 242 23.69 -8.11 3.56
C GLU A 242 24.87 -9.06 3.32
N LEU A 243 24.63 -10.15 2.58
CA LEU A 243 25.70 -11.06 2.17
C LEU A 243 26.80 -10.33 1.37
N GLY A 244 26.41 -9.45 0.45
CA GLY A 244 27.35 -8.66 -0.35
C GLY A 244 28.26 -7.78 0.48
N LEU A 245 27.70 -7.11 1.52
CA LEU A 245 28.47 -6.32 2.48
C LEU A 245 29.47 -7.18 3.27
N LEU A 246 29.01 -8.31 3.81
CA LEU A 246 29.85 -9.25 4.55
C LEU A 246 30.98 -9.83 3.66
N ALA A 247 30.70 -10.06 2.40
CA ALA A 247 31.68 -10.58 1.45
C ALA A 247 32.63 -9.49 0.89
N GLY A 248 32.34 -8.21 1.15
CA GLY A 248 33.09 -7.07 0.61
C GLY A 248 32.92 -6.87 -0.89
N TRP A 249 31.73 -7.18 -1.42
CA TRP A 249 31.46 -7.03 -2.86
C TRP A 249 31.14 -5.58 -3.23
N ASP A 250 31.72 -5.13 -4.34
CA ASP A 250 31.44 -3.84 -4.96
C ASP A 250 31.39 -4.02 -6.48
N PRO A 251 30.29 -3.70 -7.18
CA PRO A 251 29.05 -3.15 -6.62
C PRO A 251 28.27 -4.14 -5.74
N LEU A 252 27.46 -3.59 -4.83
CA LEU A 252 26.63 -4.39 -3.95
C LEU A 252 25.54 -5.11 -4.76
N PRO A 253 25.36 -6.45 -4.60
CA PRO A 253 24.33 -7.18 -5.34
C PRO A 253 22.93 -6.80 -4.85
N LEU A 254 22.02 -6.55 -5.77
CA LEU A 254 20.61 -6.26 -5.48
C LEU A 254 19.70 -7.45 -5.77
N SER A 255 20.23 -8.45 -6.49
CA SER A 255 19.49 -9.67 -6.84
C SER A 255 20.31 -10.92 -6.53
N VAL A 256 19.60 -12.05 -6.37
CA VAL A 256 20.26 -13.37 -6.24
C VAL A 256 21.12 -13.70 -7.46
N ARG A 257 20.72 -13.23 -8.65
CA ARG A 257 21.50 -13.40 -9.89
C ARG A 257 22.85 -12.71 -9.78
N ASP A 258 22.89 -11.48 -9.29
CA ASP A 258 24.14 -10.71 -9.15
C ASP A 258 25.05 -11.33 -8.09
N ALA A 259 24.48 -11.74 -6.94
CA ALA A 259 25.22 -12.42 -5.91
C ALA A 259 25.86 -13.75 -6.41
N ARG A 260 25.13 -14.53 -7.22
CA ARG A 260 25.67 -15.76 -7.83
C ARG A 260 26.87 -15.51 -8.72
N ARG A 261 26.91 -14.38 -9.44
CA ARG A 261 28.05 -13.99 -10.28
C ARG A 261 29.30 -13.66 -9.44
N GLY A 262 29.11 -13.04 -8.27
CA GLY A 262 30.19 -12.70 -7.34
C GLY A 262 30.64 -13.86 -6.45
N ALA A 263 29.87 -14.96 -6.37
CA ALA A 263 30.05 -16.01 -5.38
C ALA A 263 31.30 -16.87 -5.57
N GLY A 264 31.96 -16.86 -6.76
CA GLY A 264 33.14 -17.70 -7.05
C GLY A 264 34.26 -17.45 -6.04
N GLY A 265 34.75 -16.23 -5.97
CA GLY A 265 35.83 -15.85 -5.05
C GLY A 265 35.48 -16.02 -3.56
N LEU A 266 34.20 -15.88 -3.19
CA LEU A 266 33.78 -16.17 -1.82
C LEU A 266 33.87 -17.68 -1.51
N ARG A 267 33.43 -18.54 -2.44
CA ARG A 267 33.54 -20.00 -2.28
C ARG A 267 34.99 -20.45 -2.15
N GLU A 268 35.90 -19.89 -2.95
CA GLU A 268 37.34 -20.17 -2.85
C GLU A 268 37.90 -19.77 -1.48
N ARG A 269 37.57 -18.59 -0.98
CA ARG A 269 38.00 -18.13 0.36
C ARG A 269 37.43 -18.99 1.50
N LEU A 270 36.26 -19.58 1.32
CA LEU A 270 35.59 -20.40 2.33
C LEU A 270 35.90 -21.89 2.18
N ALA A 271 36.56 -22.33 1.10
CA ALA A 271 36.85 -23.74 0.85
C ALA A 271 37.69 -24.39 1.98
N ASP A 272 38.65 -23.62 2.53
CA ASP A 272 39.54 -24.06 3.60
C ASP A 272 39.12 -23.55 4.99
N ALA A 273 38.00 -22.82 5.09
CA ALA A 273 37.49 -22.32 6.35
C ALA A 273 36.75 -23.41 7.11
N SER A 274 37.30 -23.85 8.23
CA SER A 274 36.54 -24.68 9.18
C SER A 274 35.45 -23.81 9.82
N PRO A 275 34.20 -24.33 9.93
CA PRO A 275 33.17 -23.65 10.71
C PRO A 275 33.71 -23.37 12.11
N PRO A 276 33.48 -22.18 12.68
CA PRO A 276 33.79 -21.96 14.08
C PRO A 276 33.09 -23.05 14.90
N GLU A 277 33.82 -23.68 15.83
CA GLU A 277 33.20 -24.60 16.78
C GLU A 277 31.98 -23.90 17.35
N THR A 278 30.80 -24.40 17.02
CA THR A 278 29.56 -23.87 17.56
C THR A 278 29.68 -23.97 19.07
N ALA A 279 29.91 -22.85 19.74
CA ALA A 279 29.76 -22.77 21.17
C ALA A 279 28.39 -23.38 21.45
N SER A 280 28.39 -24.52 22.13
CA SER A 280 27.18 -25.28 22.45
C SER A 280 26.16 -24.28 22.98
N VAL A 281 25.08 -24.09 22.24
CA VAL A 281 23.94 -23.31 22.75
C VAL A 281 23.61 -23.93 24.08
N PRO A 282 23.69 -23.17 25.21
CA PRO A 282 23.37 -23.75 26.51
C PRO A 282 21.94 -24.30 26.39
N GLU A 283 21.81 -25.57 26.70
CA GLU A 283 20.52 -26.27 26.72
C GLU A 283 19.56 -25.42 27.58
N PRO A 284 18.38 -25.05 27.09
CA PRO A 284 17.45 -24.26 27.87
C PRO A 284 17.24 -24.96 29.22
N PRO A 285 17.32 -24.25 30.37
CA PRO A 285 17.20 -24.87 31.68
C PRO A 285 15.88 -25.67 31.72
N ALA A 286 15.99 -26.93 32.13
CA ALA A 286 14.82 -27.81 32.27
C ALA A 286 13.74 -27.08 33.09
N PRO A 287 12.45 -27.21 32.74
CA PRO A 287 11.38 -26.50 33.42
C PRO A 287 11.45 -26.81 34.89
N ARG A 288 11.71 -25.77 35.72
CA ARG A 288 11.71 -25.87 37.19
C ARG A 288 10.36 -26.42 37.59
N LYS A 289 10.32 -27.60 38.24
CA LYS A 289 9.14 -28.07 38.96
C LYS A 289 8.68 -26.96 39.90
N ALA A 290 7.43 -26.53 39.72
CA ALA A 290 6.80 -25.58 40.63
C ALA A 290 6.92 -26.09 42.07
N PRO A 291 7.19 -25.23 43.06
CA PRO A 291 7.16 -25.61 44.46
C PRO A 291 5.76 -26.11 44.80
N GLY A 292 5.67 -27.26 45.48
CA GLY A 292 4.41 -27.90 45.84
C GLY A 292 3.51 -26.93 46.63
N GLU A 293 2.26 -26.85 46.19
CA GLU A 293 1.20 -26.19 46.98
C GLU A 293 1.01 -26.94 48.30
N PRO A 294 0.80 -26.22 49.42
CA PRO A 294 0.48 -26.85 50.70
C PRO A 294 -0.94 -27.45 50.64
N GLY A 295 -1.05 -28.72 51.02
CA GLY A 295 -2.27 -29.52 50.97
C GLY A 295 -3.43 -28.88 51.77
N MET A 296 -4.56 -28.80 51.10
CA MET A 296 -5.88 -28.58 51.77
C MET A 296 -6.51 -29.93 52.16
N PRO A 297 -7.17 -30.01 53.28
CA PRO A 297 -7.76 -31.26 53.77
C PRO A 297 -9.02 -31.65 52.99
N GLY A 298 -9.22 -32.94 52.85
CA GLY A 298 -10.16 -33.63 52.00
C GLY A 298 -11.63 -33.30 52.16
N MET A 299 -12.33 -33.41 51.05
CA MET A 299 -13.75 -33.72 50.98
C MET A 299 -13.98 -34.94 50.04
N PRO A 300 -14.97 -35.77 50.29
CA PRO A 300 -15.10 -37.06 49.63
C PRO A 300 -15.86 -37.02 48.32
N GLY A 301 -15.39 -37.76 47.37
CA GLY A 301 -16.07 -38.55 46.37
C GLY A 301 -17.08 -37.87 45.43
N ALA A 302 -16.67 -37.55 44.20
CA ALA A 302 -17.57 -37.66 43.05
C ALA A 302 -16.77 -38.21 41.87
N ALA A 303 -17.32 -39.24 41.24
CA ALA A 303 -16.71 -40.05 40.21
C ALA A 303 -16.43 -39.28 38.91
N VAL A 304 -15.23 -39.50 38.34
CA VAL A 304 -14.83 -39.02 37.01
C VAL A 304 -15.38 -40.01 35.98
N PRO A 305 -16.08 -39.59 34.93
CA PRO A 305 -16.32 -40.45 33.76
C PRO A 305 -15.11 -40.44 32.79
N VAL A 306 -14.75 -41.62 32.42
CA VAL A 306 -13.71 -41.97 31.46
C VAL A 306 -14.01 -41.41 30.08
N ALA A 307 -12.96 -40.90 29.42
CA ALA A 307 -12.98 -40.42 28.04
C ALA A 307 -13.42 -41.54 27.07
N ALA A 308 -14.44 -41.25 26.26
CA ALA A 308 -14.83 -42.12 25.15
C ALA A 308 -14.39 -41.53 23.81
N GLU A 309 -13.97 -42.44 22.95
CA GLU A 309 -13.44 -42.32 21.60
C GLU A 309 -14.23 -41.43 20.65
N ARG A 310 -13.52 -40.83 19.70
CA ARG A 310 -14.09 -40.15 18.52
C ARG A 310 -14.66 -41.18 17.54
N PRO A 311 -15.91 -41.05 17.07
CA PRO A 311 -16.36 -41.73 15.88
C PRO A 311 -16.17 -40.92 14.62
N ARG A 312 -15.82 -41.63 13.55
CA ARG A 312 -15.71 -41.19 12.17
C ARG A 312 -17.08 -41.01 11.52
N THR A 313 -17.15 -39.97 10.67
CA THR A 313 -18.02 -39.82 9.48
C THR A 313 -19.51 -40.17 9.59
N GLY A 314 -20.37 -39.13 9.46
CA GLY A 314 -21.78 -39.29 9.17
C GLY A 314 -22.34 -38.04 8.50
N ARG A 315 -22.94 -38.23 7.33
CA ARG A 315 -23.68 -37.27 6.52
C ARG A 315 -24.65 -36.43 7.35
N VAL A 316 -24.64 -35.12 7.15
CA VAL A 316 -25.64 -34.20 7.71
C VAL A 316 -26.75 -33.99 6.71
N ALA A 317 -27.99 -34.32 7.11
CA ALA A 317 -29.22 -33.97 6.44
C ALA A 317 -29.67 -32.54 6.84
N PRO A 318 -30.48 -31.84 6.02
CA PRO A 318 -30.78 -30.43 6.23
C PRO A 318 -31.86 -30.23 7.30
N LEU A 319 -31.57 -29.37 8.28
CA LEU A 319 -32.56 -28.88 9.24
C LEU A 319 -33.29 -27.65 8.65
N ARG A 320 -34.62 -27.78 8.56
CA ARG A 320 -35.57 -26.73 8.22
C ARG A 320 -35.64 -25.64 9.32
N GLY A 321 -35.68 -24.41 8.84
CA GLY A 321 -35.99 -23.11 9.31
C GLY A 321 -36.61 -22.83 10.67
N ARG A 322 -36.06 -21.77 11.27
CA ARG A 322 -36.85 -20.78 12.01
C ARG A 322 -36.29 -19.40 11.64
N GLY A 323 -37.21 -18.50 11.24
CA GLY A 323 -36.95 -17.21 10.68
C GLY A 323 -36.15 -16.26 11.57
N ALA A 324 -35.09 -15.72 11.02
CA ALA A 324 -34.46 -14.50 11.50
C ALA A 324 -35.13 -13.31 10.80
N ARG A 325 -35.66 -12.38 11.57
CA ARG A 325 -36.17 -11.09 11.07
C ARG A 325 -35.00 -10.30 10.54
N GLY A 326 -35.09 -9.91 9.28
CA GLY A 326 -34.10 -9.02 8.64
C GLY A 326 -34.12 -7.62 9.28
N PRO A 327 -33.07 -6.83 9.06
CA PRO A 327 -32.99 -5.45 9.53
C PRO A 327 -34.11 -4.60 8.92
N PRO A 328 -34.58 -3.54 9.62
CA PRO A 328 -35.62 -2.67 9.11
C PRO A 328 -35.15 -1.90 7.88
N PRO A 329 -36.04 -1.57 6.91
CA PRO A 329 -35.66 -0.80 5.72
C PRO A 329 -35.25 0.62 6.09
N PRO A 330 -34.36 1.26 5.24
CA PRO A 330 -33.94 2.62 5.47
C PRO A 330 -35.10 3.63 5.33
N PRO A 331 -35.04 4.79 6.02
CA PRO A 331 -36.09 5.81 5.95
C PRO A 331 -36.19 6.38 4.54
N ALA A 332 -37.43 6.67 4.12
CA ALA A 332 -37.75 7.25 2.83
C ALA A 332 -37.13 8.67 2.65
N PRO A 333 -36.68 9.03 1.43
CA PRO A 333 -36.13 10.35 1.16
C PRO A 333 -37.19 11.46 1.36
N PRO A 334 -36.77 12.68 1.76
CA PRO A 334 -37.69 13.80 1.93
C PRO A 334 -38.33 14.22 0.59
N PRO A 335 -39.57 14.71 0.60
CA PRO A 335 -40.25 15.14 -0.61
C PRO A 335 -39.59 16.38 -1.22
N PRO A 336 -39.68 16.55 -2.56
CA PRO A 336 -39.12 17.70 -3.26
C PRO A 336 -39.80 19.02 -2.84
N PRO A 337 -39.09 20.15 -2.87
CA PRO A 337 -39.64 21.45 -2.54
C PRO A 337 -40.76 21.84 -3.51
N ARG A 338 -41.87 22.36 -2.99
CA ARG A 338 -43.02 22.85 -3.78
C ARG A 338 -42.60 24.03 -4.65
N PRO A 339 -43.05 24.08 -5.91
CA PRO A 339 -42.78 25.26 -6.79
C PRO A 339 -43.43 26.52 -6.20
N GLY A 340 -42.60 27.56 -6.07
CA GLY A 340 -43.02 28.87 -5.56
C GLY A 340 -44.09 29.50 -6.50
N ARG A 341 -45.18 29.98 -5.91
CA ARG A 341 -46.22 30.79 -6.59
C ARG A 341 -45.56 32.04 -7.16
N ARG A 342 -45.61 32.18 -8.48
CA ARG A 342 -45.34 33.44 -9.15
C ARG A 342 -46.42 34.46 -8.74
N GLY A 343 -46.01 35.49 -7.99
CA GLY A 343 -46.81 36.70 -7.75
C GLY A 343 -46.80 37.56 -8.99
N GLY A 344 -48.03 37.93 -9.43
CA GLY A 344 -48.24 38.68 -10.65
C GLY A 344 -48.06 40.18 -10.50
N ALA A 345 -47.78 40.77 -11.60
CA ALA A 345 -48.20 42.06 -12.15
C ALA A 345 -48.03 43.37 -11.36
N GLY A 346 -47.20 44.24 -11.91
CA GLY A 346 -47.25 45.69 -11.73
C GLY A 346 -46.89 46.37 -13.04
N ARG A 347 -47.91 46.80 -13.81
CA ARG A 347 -47.78 47.68 -14.98
C ARG A 347 -47.57 49.13 -14.52
N GLY A 348 -46.71 49.84 -15.25
CA GLY A 348 -46.59 51.32 -15.25
C GLY A 348 -45.27 51.66 -15.98
N GLY A 349 -45.23 52.13 -17.14
CA GLY A 349 -45.87 53.29 -17.79
C GLY A 349 -44.99 54.51 -17.64
N ALA A 350 -44.14 54.85 -18.66
CA ALA A 350 -44.00 56.14 -19.25
C ALA A 350 -42.66 56.36 -19.98
N ARG A 351 -42.74 56.80 -21.17
CA ARG A 351 -41.74 57.43 -22.08
C ARG A 351 -41.59 58.91 -21.75
N PRO A 352 -40.84 59.75 -22.53
CA PRO A 352 -39.43 59.75 -22.98
C PRO A 352 -38.75 61.08 -22.74
N ALA A 353 -37.48 61.18 -22.85
CA ALA A 353 -36.74 62.23 -23.50
C ALA A 353 -35.28 61.79 -23.73
#